data_64905e6b10321ae8d29019cf88777c01
#
_entry.id   64905e6b10321ae8d29019cf88777c01
#
_cell.length_a   1.000
_cell.length_b   1.000
_cell.length_c   1.000
_cell.angle_alpha   90.00
_cell.angle_beta   90.00
_cell.angle_gamma   90.00
#
_symmetry.space_group_name_H-M   'P 1'
#
loop_
_entity.id
_entity.type
_entity.pdbx_description
1 polymer ?
#
loop_
_entity_poly.entity_id
_entity_poly.type
_entity_poly.pdbx_seq_one_letter_code
_entity_poly.pdbx_strand_id
1 'polypeptide(L)'
;MTMKTCDSNERQCCSCGKIWAIILIVIAVIAILVFGFFFWARSGNVEKSEYNTLYQSEVIHDVADTDSTIVVATYNIGYLSGLTNNLPIYASPEFIANNEVRVIEALRELDAHIIGFQEIEFGSSRVYGTNQGTMICDSLYAYGAFAINWDKRYVPFPYWPPKVHFGKVISGQAVMSKFPITEQDVHQLEGVKGSSYFYREIYANRLAQVVSIDHPVKPFLVINLHAEAFEKETRLKQLDYVYELFWELEKDIPVILLGDFNSNLHEEDAKIYLFLNDERLVSCAVFRDAFTSSPNSFPTDNPDRRFDYIFFNPEDFELIDARIATEFGDISDHFPCVATLRIK
;
A
#
# COMPACT_ATOMS: atom_id res chain seq x y z
N MET A 1 35.20 67.78 40.99
CA MET A 1 34.57 66.51 41.34
C MET A 1 33.31 66.45 40.45
N THR A 2 33.42 65.83 39.27
CA THR A 2 32.38 65.80 38.24
C THR A 2 31.69 64.43 38.30
N MET A 3 30.45 64.35 38.84
CA MET A 3 29.61 63.16 38.78
C MET A 3 29.16 62.98 37.34
N LYS A 4 29.56 61.84 36.72
CA LYS A 4 28.95 61.37 35.48
C LYS A 4 27.57 60.81 35.83
N THR A 5 26.51 61.52 35.39
CA THR A 5 25.15 60.99 35.39
C THR A 5 25.08 59.89 34.35
N CYS A 6 24.88 58.65 34.79
CA CYS A 6 24.67 57.49 33.91
C CYS A 6 23.26 57.57 33.32
N ASP A 7 23.17 57.69 31.99
CA ASP A 7 21.93 57.96 31.25
C ASP A 7 20.98 56.77 31.37
N SER A 8 19.74 56.98 31.83
CA SER A 8 18.68 55.95 32.00
C SER A 8 18.31 55.27 30.66
N ASN A 9 18.50 55.95 29.53
CA ASN A 9 18.25 55.45 28.18
C ASN A 9 19.23 54.33 27.74
N GLU A 10 20.51 54.40 28.16
CA GLU A 10 21.49 53.36 27.83
C GLU A 10 21.19 51.99 28.52
N ARG A 11 20.68 52.03 29.74
CA ARG A 11 20.28 50.82 30.49
C ARG A 11 19.05 50.15 29.88
N GLN A 12 18.13 50.93 29.38
CA GLN A 12 16.89 50.43 28.76
C GLN A 12 17.19 49.79 27.39
N CYS A 13 18.06 50.35 26.58
CA CYS A 13 18.52 49.84 25.32
C CYS A 13 19.32 48.51 25.48
N CYS A 14 20.19 48.45 26.50
CA CYS A 14 20.96 47.23 26.80
C CYS A 14 20.13 46.08 27.34
N SER A 15 19.03 46.36 28.05
CA SER A 15 18.05 45.36 28.50
C SER A 15 17.22 44.80 27.35
N CYS A 16 16.81 45.66 26.41
CA CYS A 16 16.04 45.24 25.22
C CYS A 16 16.87 44.31 24.32
N GLY A 17 18.15 44.61 24.09
CA GLY A 17 19.06 43.75 23.31
C GLY A 17 19.26 42.37 23.93
N LYS A 18 19.35 42.25 25.25
CA LYS A 18 19.42 40.94 25.96
C LYS A 18 18.14 40.12 25.81
N ILE A 19 16.96 40.75 25.90
CA ILE A 19 15.66 40.08 25.72
C ILE A 19 15.56 39.52 24.30
N TRP A 20 15.91 40.30 23.27
CA TRP A 20 15.91 39.82 21.89
C TRP A 20 16.90 38.68 21.66
N ALA A 21 18.09 38.73 22.26
CA ALA A 21 19.06 37.61 22.19
C ALA A 21 18.51 36.33 22.82
N ILE A 22 17.85 36.44 23.97
CA ILE A 22 17.20 35.28 24.60
C ILE A 22 16.09 34.71 23.72
N ILE A 23 15.22 35.54 23.14
CA ILE A 23 14.15 35.13 22.23
C ILE A 23 14.73 34.37 21.02
N LEU A 24 15.79 34.92 20.41
CA LEU A 24 16.47 34.29 19.26
C LEU A 24 17.07 32.93 19.65
N ILE A 25 17.71 32.84 20.82
CA ILE A 25 18.23 31.56 21.32
C ILE A 25 17.12 30.54 21.53
N VAL A 26 16.00 30.94 22.14
CA VAL A 26 14.84 30.06 22.35
C VAL A 26 14.29 29.57 21.01
N ILE A 27 14.12 30.49 20.03
CA ILE A 27 13.67 30.13 18.67
C ILE A 27 14.65 29.16 18.01
N ALA A 28 15.96 29.42 18.10
CA ALA A 28 16.97 28.53 17.55
C ALA A 28 16.94 27.14 18.19
N VAL A 29 16.80 27.03 19.51
CA VAL A 29 16.67 25.77 20.22
C VAL A 29 15.42 25.02 19.78
N ILE A 30 14.27 25.69 19.69
CA ILE A 30 13.02 25.10 19.20
C ILE A 30 13.20 24.58 17.75
N ALA A 31 13.81 25.38 16.89
CA ALA A 31 14.08 24.99 15.52
C ALA A 31 14.97 23.72 15.46
N ILE A 32 16.04 23.68 16.23
CA ILE A 32 16.92 22.49 16.32
C ILE A 32 16.15 21.25 16.79
N LEU A 33 15.29 21.40 17.80
CA LEU A 33 14.47 20.28 18.30
C LEU A 33 13.46 19.82 17.25
N VAL A 34 12.78 20.72 16.56
CA VAL A 34 11.80 20.40 15.50
C VAL A 34 12.49 19.71 14.31
N PHE A 35 13.61 20.25 13.83
CA PHE A 35 14.38 19.62 12.75
C PHE A 35 14.98 18.28 13.18
N GLY A 36 15.53 18.20 14.39
CA GLY A 36 16.06 16.95 14.94
C GLY A 36 14.96 15.87 15.03
N PHE A 37 13.78 16.22 15.52
CA PHE A 37 12.63 15.33 15.55
C PHE A 37 12.20 14.91 14.14
N PHE A 38 12.12 15.84 13.19
CA PHE A 38 11.77 15.54 11.81
C PHE A 38 12.74 14.53 11.16
N PHE A 39 14.07 14.76 11.29
CA PHE A 39 15.08 13.86 10.74
C PHE A 39 15.06 12.48 11.40
N TRP A 40 14.75 12.41 12.69
CA TRP A 40 14.52 11.16 13.38
C TRP A 40 13.22 10.49 12.90
N ALA A 41 12.11 11.20 12.82
CA ALA A 41 10.79 10.69 12.45
C ALA A 41 10.78 10.09 11.03
N ARG A 42 11.44 10.75 10.06
CA ARG A 42 11.51 10.28 8.67
C ARG A 42 12.43 9.08 8.44
N SER A 43 13.32 8.76 9.39
CA SER A 43 14.25 7.63 9.25
C SER A 43 13.52 6.28 9.36
N GLY A 44 14.09 5.24 8.73
CA GLY A 44 13.53 3.91 8.75
C GLY A 44 13.77 3.15 10.08
N ASN A 45 13.06 2.06 10.25
CA ASN A 45 13.14 1.14 11.38
C ASN A 45 13.93 -0.12 11.04
N VAL A 46 13.95 -0.52 9.77
CA VAL A 46 14.59 -1.73 9.27
C VAL A 46 15.68 -1.40 8.25
N GLU A 47 16.59 -2.32 8.02
CA GLU A 47 17.63 -2.17 7.02
C GLU A 47 17.04 -2.26 5.61
N LYS A 48 17.61 -1.50 4.66
CA LYS A 48 17.10 -1.51 3.27
C LYS A 48 17.17 -2.87 2.60
N SER A 49 18.07 -3.74 3.00
CA SER A 49 18.17 -5.12 2.55
C SER A 49 16.97 -5.98 2.95
N GLU A 50 16.20 -5.55 3.93
CA GLU A 50 14.99 -6.22 4.41
C GLU A 50 13.71 -5.71 3.74
N TYR A 51 13.82 -4.72 2.83
CA TYR A 51 12.64 -4.12 2.19
C TYR A 51 11.97 -5.09 1.20
N ASN A 52 12.76 -5.95 0.56
CA ASN A 52 12.27 -6.89 -0.44
C ASN A 52 12.70 -8.30 -0.03
N THR A 53 11.79 -9.07 0.56
CA THR A 53 12.09 -10.39 1.11
C THR A 53 11.16 -11.45 0.57
N LEU A 54 11.74 -12.61 0.25
CA LEU A 54 10.97 -13.83 0.05
C LEU A 54 10.79 -14.51 1.41
N TYR A 55 9.60 -15.00 1.64
CA TYR A 55 9.22 -15.70 2.86
C TYR A 55 8.66 -17.07 2.53
N GLN A 56 9.09 -18.08 3.25
CA GLN A 56 8.51 -19.40 3.22
C GLN A 56 7.99 -19.73 4.62
N SER A 57 6.70 -20.09 4.69
CA SER A 57 6.09 -20.51 5.95
C SER A 57 6.75 -21.77 6.48
N GLU A 58 6.98 -21.82 7.80
CA GLU A 58 7.40 -23.03 8.50
C GLU A 58 6.22 -23.98 8.73
N VAL A 59 5.00 -23.50 8.57
CA VAL A 59 3.77 -24.29 8.67
C VAL A 59 3.58 -25.12 7.40
N ILE A 60 3.28 -26.40 7.56
CA ILE A 60 2.99 -27.27 6.41
C ILE A 60 1.59 -26.94 5.92
N HIS A 61 1.49 -26.44 4.71
CA HIS A 61 0.23 -26.23 4.00
C HIS A 61 0.00 -27.38 2.99
N ASP A 62 -1.25 -27.64 2.67
CA ASP A 62 -1.58 -28.57 1.61
C ASP A 62 -0.94 -28.10 0.30
N VAL A 63 -0.35 -29.02 -0.43
CA VAL A 63 0.23 -28.73 -1.74
C VAL A 63 -0.89 -28.27 -2.67
N ALA A 64 -0.71 -27.13 -3.31
CA ALA A 64 -1.67 -26.65 -4.30
C ALA A 64 -1.93 -27.72 -5.37
N ASP A 65 -3.18 -27.85 -5.79
CA ASP A 65 -3.54 -28.73 -6.90
C ASP A 65 -2.72 -28.35 -8.14
N THR A 66 -2.24 -29.35 -8.87
CA THR A 66 -1.47 -29.16 -10.11
C THR A 66 -2.36 -28.91 -11.33
N ASP A 67 -3.65 -28.64 -11.10
CA ASP A 67 -4.60 -28.30 -12.16
C ASP A 67 -4.20 -26.95 -12.82
N SER A 68 -4.56 -26.82 -14.07
CA SER A 68 -4.37 -25.56 -14.82
C SER A 68 -5.28 -24.43 -14.37
N THR A 69 -6.25 -24.70 -13.49
CA THR A 69 -7.20 -23.71 -12.97
C THR A 69 -6.68 -23.10 -11.67
N ILE A 70 -6.53 -21.77 -11.65
CA ILE A 70 -6.07 -21.01 -10.48
C ILE A 70 -7.08 -19.95 -10.07
N VAL A 71 -7.21 -19.71 -8.76
CA VAL A 71 -7.94 -18.57 -8.20
C VAL A 71 -6.91 -17.51 -7.81
N VAL A 72 -7.07 -16.31 -8.39
CA VAL A 72 -6.18 -15.16 -8.16
C VAL A 72 -7.00 -14.03 -7.57
N ALA A 73 -6.46 -13.33 -6.57
CA ALA A 73 -7.13 -12.21 -5.94
C ALA A 73 -6.21 -11.00 -5.76
N THR A 74 -6.80 -9.81 -5.66
CA THR A 74 -6.14 -8.60 -5.16
C THR A 74 -6.96 -8.00 -4.04
N TYR A 75 -6.29 -7.52 -3.00
CA TYR A 75 -6.95 -6.95 -1.82
C TYR A 75 -6.14 -5.82 -1.19
N ASN A 76 -6.62 -4.59 -1.33
CA ASN A 76 -6.15 -3.51 -0.46
C ASN A 76 -6.75 -3.78 0.94
N ILE A 77 -5.89 -4.27 1.86
CA ILE A 77 -6.32 -4.73 3.18
C ILE A 77 -6.53 -3.59 4.18
N GLY A 78 -6.15 -2.33 3.79
CA GLY A 78 -6.32 -1.15 4.63
C GLY A 78 -5.78 -1.32 6.04
N TYR A 79 -4.63 -1.99 6.20
CA TYR A 79 -4.04 -2.42 7.48
C TYR A 79 -5.05 -2.98 8.51
N LEU A 80 -6.15 -3.55 8.05
CA LEU A 80 -7.25 -4.09 8.86
C LEU A 80 -7.96 -3.07 9.74
N SER A 81 -7.93 -1.79 9.32
CA SER A 81 -8.57 -0.70 10.05
C SER A 81 -10.06 -0.50 9.74
N GLY A 82 -10.62 -1.36 8.89
CA GLY A 82 -12.00 -1.23 8.43
C GLY A 82 -12.26 0.13 7.80
N LEU A 83 -13.44 0.68 8.03
CA LEU A 83 -13.83 2.00 7.53
C LEU A 83 -13.15 3.18 8.27
N THR A 84 -12.23 2.91 9.23
CA THR A 84 -11.50 3.97 9.94
C THR A 84 -10.20 4.37 9.25
N ASN A 85 -9.87 3.74 8.11
CA ASN A 85 -8.67 4.05 7.35
C ASN A 85 -8.53 5.55 7.09
N ASN A 86 -7.35 6.10 7.42
CA ASN A 86 -7.01 7.52 7.27
C ASN A 86 -7.87 8.53 8.05
N LEU A 87 -8.80 8.08 8.87
CA LEU A 87 -9.62 8.93 9.73
C LEU A 87 -8.95 9.18 11.10
N PRO A 88 -9.25 10.31 11.77
CA PRO A 88 -8.73 10.59 13.11
C PRO A 88 -9.50 9.80 14.20
N ILE A 89 -9.64 8.50 13.98
CA ILE A 89 -10.34 7.56 14.86
C ILE A 89 -9.32 6.59 15.45
N TYR A 90 -9.44 6.36 16.75
CA TYR A 90 -8.60 5.40 17.44
C TYR A 90 -9.18 3.99 17.25
N ALA A 91 -8.49 3.17 16.48
CA ALA A 91 -8.78 1.74 16.40
C ALA A 91 -8.22 1.05 17.65
N SER A 92 -9.09 0.40 18.47
CA SER A 92 -8.63 -0.30 19.68
C SER A 92 -7.87 -1.60 19.35
N PRO A 93 -7.05 -2.12 20.29
CA PRO A 93 -6.39 -3.42 20.10
C PRO A 93 -7.38 -4.55 19.81
N GLU A 94 -8.52 -4.55 20.49
CA GLU A 94 -9.55 -5.56 20.33
C GLU A 94 -10.21 -5.48 18.93
N PHE A 95 -10.37 -4.25 18.39
CA PHE A 95 -10.91 -4.06 17.05
C PHE A 95 -9.96 -4.63 15.98
N ILE A 96 -8.67 -4.31 16.07
CA ILE A 96 -7.66 -4.83 15.15
C ILE A 96 -7.56 -6.36 15.28
N ALA A 97 -7.44 -6.90 16.49
CA ALA A 97 -7.36 -8.35 16.71
C ALA A 97 -8.60 -9.10 16.18
N ASN A 98 -9.79 -8.51 16.31
CA ASN A 98 -11.00 -9.08 15.74
C ASN A 98 -10.94 -9.10 14.20
N ASN A 99 -10.46 -8.04 13.56
CA ASN A 99 -10.31 -8.01 12.11
C ASN A 99 -9.19 -8.94 11.61
N GLU A 100 -8.14 -9.18 12.39
CA GLU A 100 -7.12 -10.19 12.10
C GLU A 100 -7.73 -11.61 12.05
N VAL A 101 -8.62 -11.95 12.97
CA VAL A 101 -9.33 -13.24 12.95
C VAL A 101 -10.29 -13.31 11.75
N ARG A 102 -11.11 -12.28 11.54
CA ARG A 102 -12.09 -12.23 10.45
C ARG A 102 -11.43 -12.35 9.08
N VAL A 103 -10.30 -11.68 8.87
CA VAL A 103 -9.60 -11.74 7.57
C VAL A 103 -9.06 -13.14 7.29
N ILE A 104 -8.51 -13.82 8.30
CA ILE A 104 -8.03 -15.22 8.14
C ILE A 104 -9.17 -16.15 7.79
N GLU A 105 -10.35 -16.00 8.43
CA GLU A 105 -11.53 -16.78 8.13
C GLU A 105 -12.04 -16.52 6.71
N ALA A 106 -12.18 -15.24 6.32
CA ALA A 106 -12.64 -14.86 4.99
C ALA A 106 -11.67 -15.30 3.87
N LEU A 107 -10.37 -15.17 4.08
CA LEU A 107 -9.34 -15.63 3.13
C LEU A 107 -9.32 -17.17 3.01
N ARG A 108 -9.59 -17.89 4.11
CA ARG A 108 -9.69 -19.36 4.08
C ARG A 108 -10.89 -19.80 3.26
N GLU A 109 -12.04 -19.13 3.38
CA GLU A 109 -13.25 -19.43 2.59
C GLU A 109 -13.06 -19.02 1.12
N LEU A 110 -12.32 -17.94 0.85
CA LEU A 110 -11.99 -17.52 -0.50
C LEU A 110 -11.13 -18.55 -1.23
N ASP A 111 -10.23 -19.19 -0.51
CA ASP A 111 -9.32 -20.24 -0.97
C ASP A 111 -8.48 -19.84 -2.20
N ALA A 112 -8.08 -18.59 -2.31
CA ALA A 112 -7.26 -18.11 -3.41
C ALA A 112 -5.92 -18.84 -3.45
N HIS A 113 -5.44 -19.19 -4.66
CA HIS A 113 -4.13 -19.77 -4.86
C HIS A 113 -3.03 -18.74 -4.80
N ILE A 114 -3.32 -17.52 -5.28
CA ILE A 114 -2.41 -16.38 -5.30
C ILE A 114 -3.21 -15.13 -4.93
N ILE A 115 -2.64 -14.30 -4.06
CA ILE A 115 -3.25 -13.03 -3.68
C ILE A 115 -2.20 -11.93 -3.56
N GLY A 116 -2.48 -10.76 -4.18
CA GLY A 116 -1.72 -9.53 -3.99
C GLY A 116 -2.39 -8.64 -2.96
N PHE A 117 -1.64 -8.27 -1.93
CA PHE A 117 -2.08 -7.34 -0.89
C PHE A 117 -1.46 -5.96 -1.08
N GLN A 118 -2.25 -4.93 -0.83
CA GLN A 118 -1.81 -3.54 -0.68
C GLN A 118 -2.15 -3.07 0.73
N GLU A 119 -1.44 -2.07 1.23
CA GLU A 119 -1.58 -1.55 2.60
C GLU A 119 -1.48 -2.62 3.69
N ILE A 120 -0.55 -3.58 3.54
CA ILE A 120 -0.29 -4.62 4.54
C ILE A 120 0.83 -4.17 5.49
N GLU A 121 0.73 -4.55 6.76
CA GLU A 121 1.61 -4.12 7.83
C GLU A 121 2.65 -5.16 8.23
N PHE A 122 3.88 -4.68 8.50
CA PHE A 122 5.01 -5.50 8.93
C PHE A 122 5.51 -5.08 10.34
N GLY A 123 4.59 -4.73 11.24
CA GLY A 123 4.89 -4.38 12.62
C GLY A 123 4.74 -2.90 12.99
N SER A 124 3.82 -2.19 12.36
CA SER A 124 3.47 -0.80 12.67
C SER A 124 2.78 -0.62 14.01
N SER A 125 2.89 0.59 14.59
CA SER A 125 2.23 0.92 15.86
C SER A 125 0.71 0.92 15.77
N ARG A 126 0.15 1.32 14.61
CA ARG A 126 -1.30 1.39 14.37
C ARG A 126 -2.01 0.04 14.36
N VAL A 127 -1.24 -1.05 14.19
CA VAL A 127 -1.69 -2.45 14.32
C VAL A 127 -1.01 -3.16 15.50
N TYR A 128 -0.60 -2.42 16.51
CA TYR A 128 -0.02 -2.93 17.76
C TYR A 128 1.21 -3.83 17.59
N GLY A 129 1.92 -3.65 16.48
CA GLY A 129 3.15 -4.38 16.19
C GLY A 129 2.96 -5.73 15.50
N THR A 130 1.74 -6.09 15.12
CA THR A 130 1.48 -7.30 14.33
C THR A 130 2.18 -7.21 12.97
N ASN A 131 2.86 -8.29 12.58
CA ASN A 131 3.28 -8.51 11.20
C ASN A 131 2.18 -9.27 10.48
N GLN A 132 1.30 -8.53 9.77
CA GLN A 132 0.18 -9.11 9.04
C GLN A 132 0.65 -10.01 7.89
N GLY A 133 1.82 -9.69 7.29
CA GLY A 133 2.42 -10.50 6.23
C GLY A 133 2.69 -11.94 6.68
N THR A 134 3.46 -12.11 7.77
CA THR A 134 3.76 -13.45 8.29
C THR A 134 2.53 -14.11 8.90
N MET A 135 1.68 -13.35 9.60
CA MET A 135 0.44 -13.87 10.18
C MET A 135 -0.47 -14.53 9.14
N ILE A 136 -0.72 -13.87 8.01
CA ILE A 136 -1.58 -14.39 6.94
C ILE A 136 -0.87 -15.55 6.21
N CYS A 137 0.42 -15.37 5.89
CA CYS A 137 1.20 -16.40 5.19
C CYS A 137 1.22 -17.70 5.99
N ASP A 138 1.59 -17.67 7.27
CA ASP A 138 1.65 -18.86 8.13
C ASP A 138 0.28 -19.50 8.38
N SER A 139 -0.80 -18.73 8.22
CA SER A 139 -2.15 -19.27 8.40
C SER A 139 -2.70 -19.97 7.15
N LEU A 140 -2.27 -19.57 5.93
CA LEU A 140 -2.98 -19.93 4.69
C LEU A 140 -2.11 -20.22 3.48
N TYR A 141 -0.84 -19.76 3.44
CA TYR A 141 0.01 -19.83 2.26
C TYR A 141 1.39 -20.40 2.59
N ALA A 142 1.95 -21.15 1.65
CA ALA A 142 3.29 -21.69 1.79
C ALA A 142 4.39 -20.65 1.50
N TYR A 143 4.11 -19.67 0.62
CA TYR A 143 5.09 -18.72 0.13
C TYR A 143 4.56 -17.30 0.18
N GLY A 144 5.43 -16.34 0.51
CA GLY A 144 5.18 -14.91 0.49
C GLY A 144 6.34 -14.13 -0.12
N ALA A 145 6.02 -13.04 -0.81
CA ALA A 145 6.97 -12.04 -1.24
C ALA A 145 6.53 -10.71 -0.62
N PHE A 146 7.37 -10.11 0.24
CA PHE A 146 7.05 -8.89 0.98
C PHE A 146 7.86 -7.72 0.42
N ALA A 147 7.20 -6.58 0.20
CA ALA A 147 7.81 -5.36 -0.33
C ALA A 147 7.42 -4.15 0.55
N ILE A 148 8.36 -3.68 1.36
CA ILE A 148 8.15 -2.51 2.24
C ILE A 148 8.30 -1.23 1.41
N ASN A 149 7.26 -0.40 1.39
CA ASN A 149 7.25 0.88 0.70
C ASN A 149 7.11 2.09 1.64
N TRP A 150 6.78 1.84 2.90
CA TRP A 150 6.61 2.87 3.92
C TRP A 150 7.25 2.44 5.23
N ASP A 151 8.48 2.89 5.46
CA ASP A 151 9.21 2.66 6.70
C ASP A 151 9.62 4.01 7.31
N LYS A 152 8.95 4.38 8.41
CA LYS A 152 9.17 5.62 9.15
C LYS A 152 9.09 5.38 10.65
N ARG A 153 10.02 5.99 11.40
CA ARG A 153 9.99 5.93 12.87
C ARG A 153 8.78 6.61 13.47
N TYR A 154 8.28 7.66 12.81
CA TYR A 154 7.08 8.34 13.28
C TYR A 154 6.37 9.09 12.15
N VAL A 155 5.09 8.77 11.97
CA VAL A 155 4.18 9.47 11.04
C VAL A 155 3.13 10.21 11.87
N PRO A 156 3.16 11.55 11.90
CA PRO A 156 2.20 12.37 12.65
C PRO A 156 0.88 12.55 11.88
N PHE A 157 0.30 11.48 11.41
CA PHE A 157 -0.97 11.48 10.68
C PHE A 157 -1.92 10.43 11.30
N PRO A 158 -3.23 10.70 11.39
CA PRO A 158 -3.91 11.99 11.18
C PRO A 158 -3.40 13.08 12.13
N TYR A 159 -3.26 14.33 11.67
CA TYR A 159 -2.53 15.39 12.38
C TYR A 159 -3.07 15.73 13.79
N TRP A 160 -4.33 15.46 14.06
CA TRP A 160 -4.94 15.76 15.36
C TRP A 160 -6.11 14.83 15.68
N PRO A 161 -6.26 14.38 16.94
CA PRO A 161 -5.35 14.57 18.08
C PRO A 161 -4.12 13.65 18.02
N PRO A 162 -2.98 13.98 18.67
CA PRO A 162 -1.76 13.16 18.60
C PRO A 162 -1.91 11.70 18.99
N LYS A 163 -2.91 11.36 19.82
CA LYS A 163 -3.21 9.99 20.23
C LYS A 163 -3.63 9.05 19.10
N VAL A 164 -4.03 9.61 17.93
CA VAL A 164 -4.43 8.84 16.75
C VAL A 164 -3.34 8.82 15.66
N HIS A 165 -2.15 9.37 15.94
CA HIS A 165 -1.04 9.31 15.00
C HIS A 165 -0.67 7.85 14.70
N PHE A 166 -0.29 7.58 13.46
CA PHE A 166 0.19 6.26 13.05
C PHE A 166 1.44 5.81 13.82
N GLY A 167 2.26 6.80 14.27
CA GLY A 167 3.47 6.50 15.01
C GLY A 167 4.52 5.78 14.15
N LYS A 168 5.12 4.70 14.64
CA LYS A 168 5.99 3.84 13.83
C LYS A 168 5.18 3.16 12.74
N VAL A 169 5.67 3.25 11.50
CA VAL A 169 5.08 2.59 10.33
C VAL A 169 6.13 1.71 9.66
N ILE A 170 5.77 0.46 9.39
CA ILE A 170 6.46 -0.49 8.52
C ILE A 170 5.36 -1.16 7.71
N SER A 171 5.10 -0.68 6.51
CA SER A 171 3.96 -1.06 5.67
C SER A 171 4.38 -1.25 4.23
N GLY A 172 3.58 -1.95 3.45
CA GLY A 172 3.90 -2.17 2.05
C GLY A 172 2.89 -2.98 1.28
N GLN A 173 3.44 -3.85 0.43
CA GLN A 173 2.71 -4.78 -0.41
C GLN A 173 3.21 -6.19 -0.16
N ALA A 174 2.36 -7.19 -0.48
CA ALA A 174 2.76 -8.58 -0.45
C ALA A 174 2.07 -9.36 -1.57
N VAL A 175 2.76 -10.35 -2.12
CA VAL A 175 2.15 -11.41 -2.90
C VAL A 175 2.30 -12.70 -2.11
N MET A 176 1.20 -13.39 -1.87
CA MET A 176 1.19 -14.70 -1.21
C MET A 176 0.71 -15.77 -2.18
N SER A 177 1.28 -16.96 -2.09
CA SER A 177 1.05 -18.04 -3.05
C SER A 177 1.08 -19.41 -2.37
N LYS A 178 0.20 -20.32 -2.84
CA LYS A 178 0.29 -21.75 -2.56
C LYS A 178 1.36 -22.43 -3.41
N PHE A 179 1.80 -21.80 -4.52
CA PHE A 179 2.88 -22.26 -5.40
C PHE A 179 4.20 -21.59 -5.01
N PRO A 180 5.36 -22.21 -5.34
CA PRO A 180 6.65 -21.61 -5.04
C PRO A 180 6.79 -20.22 -5.68
N ILE A 181 7.33 -19.28 -4.88
CA ILE A 181 7.79 -17.98 -5.34
C ILE A 181 9.31 -18.06 -5.47
N THR A 182 9.84 -17.86 -6.67
CA THR A 182 11.28 -18.04 -6.96
C THR A 182 12.05 -16.72 -6.94
N GLU A 183 11.43 -15.63 -7.39
CA GLU A 183 12.08 -14.33 -7.51
C GLU A 183 11.09 -13.20 -7.23
N GLN A 184 11.64 -12.07 -6.79
CA GLN A 184 10.91 -10.81 -6.64
C GLN A 184 11.77 -9.66 -7.16
N ASP A 185 11.19 -8.82 -8.02
CA ASP A 185 11.71 -7.50 -8.39
C ASP A 185 10.73 -6.41 -7.98
N VAL A 186 11.24 -5.24 -7.57
CA VAL A 186 10.42 -4.16 -7.06
C VAL A 186 10.77 -2.85 -7.75
N HIS A 187 9.84 -2.35 -8.55
CA HIS A 187 9.94 -1.09 -9.26
C HIS A 187 9.36 0.04 -8.41
N GLN A 188 10.22 0.94 -7.95
CA GLN A 188 9.73 2.15 -7.29
C GLN A 188 9.14 3.09 -8.33
N LEU A 189 7.86 3.43 -8.16
CA LEU A 189 7.13 4.32 -9.05
C LEU A 189 7.44 5.79 -8.77
N GLU A 190 7.11 6.67 -9.73
CA GLU A 190 7.29 8.11 -9.57
C GLU A 190 6.57 8.61 -8.30
N GLY A 191 7.28 9.35 -7.44
CA GLY A 191 6.71 9.92 -6.23
C GLY A 191 6.00 11.26 -6.48
N VAL A 192 5.15 11.67 -5.55
CA VAL A 192 4.42 12.94 -5.59
C VAL A 192 5.38 14.14 -5.69
N LYS A 193 5.14 15.04 -6.66
CA LYS A 193 6.01 16.21 -6.91
C LYS A 193 5.40 17.52 -6.44
N GLY A 194 4.06 17.63 -6.40
CA GLY A 194 3.33 18.84 -6.05
C GLY A 194 3.38 19.19 -4.55
N SER A 195 3.78 18.27 -3.70
CA SER A 195 3.79 18.41 -2.25
C SER A 195 5.10 18.98 -1.69
N SER A 196 5.04 19.52 -0.45
CA SER A 196 6.22 20.04 0.24
C SER A 196 7.26 18.94 0.48
N TYR A 197 8.54 19.35 0.64
CA TYR A 197 9.62 18.42 1.00
C TYR A 197 9.28 17.60 2.25
N PHE A 198 8.78 18.24 3.32
CA PHE A 198 8.43 17.57 4.57
C PHE A 198 7.34 16.51 4.40
N TYR A 199 6.35 16.77 3.56
CA TYR A 199 5.30 15.80 3.25
C TYR A 199 5.88 14.58 2.53
N ARG A 200 6.64 14.80 1.45
CA ARG A 200 7.23 13.72 0.65
C ARG A 200 8.15 12.79 1.46
N GLU A 201 8.91 13.36 2.41
CA GLU A 201 9.82 12.58 3.25
C GLU A 201 9.11 11.65 4.25
N ILE A 202 7.86 11.93 4.57
CA ILE A 202 7.04 11.13 5.52
C ILE A 202 6.03 10.26 4.78
N TYR A 203 5.66 10.60 3.54
CA TYR A 203 4.68 9.91 2.73
C TYR A 203 5.18 8.54 2.25
N ALA A 204 4.23 7.64 1.95
CA ALA A 204 4.53 6.32 1.39
C ALA A 204 5.05 6.42 -0.05
N ASN A 205 6.02 5.59 -0.41
CA ASN A 205 6.35 5.36 -1.81
C ASN A 205 5.30 4.45 -2.45
N ARG A 206 5.20 4.48 -3.78
CA ARG A 206 4.36 3.57 -4.54
C ARG A 206 5.25 2.58 -5.30
N LEU A 207 4.81 1.34 -5.40
CA LEU A 207 5.57 0.24 -6.01
C LEU A 207 4.73 -0.50 -7.03
N ALA A 208 5.41 -1.05 -8.04
CA ALA A 208 4.98 -2.22 -8.78
C ALA A 208 5.89 -3.39 -8.36
N GLN A 209 5.33 -4.36 -7.67
CA GLN A 209 6.01 -5.56 -7.17
C GLN A 209 5.82 -6.67 -8.19
N VAL A 210 6.90 -7.13 -8.79
CA VAL A 210 6.92 -8.24 -9.78
C VAL A 210 7.38 -9.50 -9.07
N VAL A 211 6.59 -10.56 -9.14
CA VAL A 211 6.85 -11.83 -8.44
C VAL A 211 6.76 -13.00 -9.42
N SER A 212 7.77 -13.87 -9.43
CA SER A 212 7.80 -15.06 -10.25
C SER A 212 7.15 -16.23 -9.53
N ILE A 213 6.10 -16.80 -10.14
CA ILE A 213 5.38 -17.96 -9.65
C ILE A 213 5.80 -19.19 -10.44
N ASP A 214 6.34 -20.19 -9.76
CA ASP A 214 6.71 -21.48 -10.35
C ASP A 214 5.52 -22.45 -10.31
N HIS A 215 4.58 -22.24 -11.26
CA HIS A 215 3.42 -23.09 -11.39
C HIS A 215 3.74 -24.34 -12.24
N PRO A 216 3.32 -25.57 -11.83
CA PRO A 216 3.71 -26.80 -12.49
C PRO A 216 3.25 -26.93 -13.95
N VAL A 217 2.19 -26.24 -14.36
CA VAL A 217 1.74 -26.22 -15.77
C VAL A 217 2.60 -25.26 -16.59
N LYS A 218 2.77 -24.03 -16.14
CA LYS A 218 3.54 -22.99 -16.82
C LYS A 218 3.90 -21.91 -15.80
N PRO A 219 5.17 -21.54 -15.64
CA PRO A 219 5.53 -20.41 -14.79
C PRO A 219 5.00 -19.09 -15.36
N PHE A 220 4.72 -18.14 -14.50
CA PHE A 220 4.24 -16.81 -14.86
C PHE A 220 4.61 -15.75 -13.83
N LEU A 221 4.48 -14.49 -14.20
CA LEU A 221 4.70 -13.35 -13.31
C LEU A 221 3.39 -12.79 -12.77
N VAL A 222 3.45 -12.28 -11.55
CA VAL A 222 2.40 -11.46 -10.95
C VAL A 222 2.97 -10.07 -10.70
N ILE A 223 2.35 -9.03 -11.28
CA ILE A 223 2.61 -7.63 -10.93
C ILE A 223 1.55 -7.20 -9.93
N ASN A 224 1.97 -6.88 -8.70
CA ASN A 224 1.11 -6.32 -7.66
C ASN A 224 1.32 -4.80 -7.58
N LEU A 225 0.28 -4.03 -7.90
CA LEU A 225 0.30 -2.58 -7.99
C LEU A 225 -0.45 -1.93 -6.83
N HIS A 226 0.10 -0.84 -6.29
CA HIS A 226 -0.65 0.15 -5.53
C HIS A 226 -0.29 1.54 -6.05
N ALA A 227 -1.15 2.14 -6.85
CA ALA A 227 -0.92 3.44 -7.48
C ALA A 227 -1.22 4.61 -6.52
N GLU A 228 -0.80 5.83 -6.90
CA GLU A 228 -1.01 7.04 -6.11
C GLU A 228 -2.50 7.40 -6.00
N ALA A 229 -2.95 7.62 -4.75
CA ALA A 229 -4.36 7.85 -4.44
C ALA A 229 -4.80 9.32 -4.65
N PHE A 230 -3.95 10.30 -4.28
CA PHE A 230 -4.37 11.69 -4.11
C PHE A 230 -3.87 12.63 -5.22
N GLU A 231 -2.69 12.38 -5.79
CA GLU A 231 -2.11 13.22 -6.83
C GLU A 231 -2.31 12.61 -8.22
N LYS A 232 -3.33 13.09 -8.94
CA LYS A 232 -3.74 12.56 -10.26
C LYS A 232 -2.57 12.50 -11.26
N GLU A 233 -1.79 13.57 -11.40
CA GLU A 233 -0.70 13.62 -12.40
C GLU A 233 0.37 12.55 -12.14
N THR A 234 0.71 12.31 -10.88
CA THR A 234 1.64 11.23 -10.49
C THR A 234 1.03 9.87 -10.78
N ARG A 235 -0.25 9.65 -10.45
CA ARG A 235 -0.97 8.41 -10.76
C ARG A 235 -0.98 8.10 -12.26
N LEU A 236 -1.27 9.10 -13.12
CA LEU A 236 -1.27 8.91 -14.57
C LEU A 236 0.06 8.36 -15.09
N LYS A 237 1.19 8.93 -14.62
CA LYS A 237 2.54 8.49 -15.01
C LYS A 237 2.88 7.11 -14.46
N GLN A 238 2.45 6.80 -13.24
CA GLN A 238 2.63 5.48 -12.66
C GLN A 238 1.91 4.41 -13.46
N LEU A 239 0.67 4.68 -13.88
CA LEU A 239 -0.10 3.75 -14.69
C LEU A 239 0.45 3.60 -16.11
N ASP A 240 0.99 4.66 -16.72
CA ASP A 240 1.73 4.57 -17.99
C ASP A 240 2.94 3.63 -17.85
N TYR A 241 3.75 3.83 -16.80
CA TYR A 241 4.92 3.00 -16.54
C TYR A 241 4.53 1.51 -16.35
N VAL A 242 3.49 1.24 -15.56
CA VAL A 242 3.06 -0.14 -15.28
C VAL A 242 2.48 -0.81 -16.53
N TYR A 243 1.80 -0.05 -17.40
CA TYR A 243 1.33 -0.57 -18.67
C TYR A 243 2.49 -0.96 -19.60
N GLU A 244 3.52 -0.12 -19.69
CA GLU A 244 4.74 -0.43 -20.46
C GLU A 244 5.48 -1.63 -19.87
N LEU A 245 5.64 -1.68 -18.54
CA LEU A 245 6.27 -2.79 -17.82
C LEU A 245 5.53 -4.12 -18.08
N PHE A 246 4.19 -4.12 -18.02
CA PHE A 246 3.41 -5.30 -18.32
C PHE A 246 3.77 -5.87 -19.70
N TRP A 247 3.72 -5.03 -20.74
CA TRP A 247 4.00 -5.47 -22.11
C TRP A 247 5.47 -5.78 -22.38
N GLU A 248 6.39 -5.23 -21.60
CA GLU A 248 7.80 -5.60 -21.68
C GLU A 248 8.01 -7.02 -21.15
N LEU A 249 7.46 -7.36 -20.03
CA LEU A 249 7.59 -8.67 -19.40
C LEU A 249 6.79 -9.75 -20.14
N GLU A 250 5.61 -9.42 -20.65
CA GLU A 250 4.71 -10.33 -21.36
C GLU A 250 5.31 -10.88 -22.67
N LYS A 251 6.37 -10.27 -23.20
CA LYS A 251 7.09 -10.79 -24.39
C LYS A 251 7.76 -12.12 -24.13
N ASP A 252 8.20 -12.37 -22.91
CA ASP A 252 9.05 -13.49 -22.54
C ASP A 252 8.33 -14.52 -21.66
N ILE A 253 7.38 -14.07 -20.83
CA ILE A 253 6.69 -14.90 -19.83
C ILE A 253 5.29 -14.35 -19.57
N PRO A 254 4.25 -15.19 -19.40
CA PRO A 254 2.90 -14.74 -19.09
C PRO A 254 2.82 -13.87 -17.84
N VAL A 255 2.01 -12.82 -17.86
CA VAL A 255 1.86 -11.87 -16.76
C VAL A 255 0.42 -11.72 -16.32
N ILE A 256 0.20 -11.73 -15.00
CA ILE A 256 -1.04 -11.28 -14.36
C ILE A 256 -0.73 -9.96 -13.65
N LEU A 257 -1.40 -8.88 -14.04
CA LEU A 257 -1.32 -7.58 -13.38
C LEU A 257 -2.54 -7.41 -12.49
N LEU A 258 -2.32 -7.21 -11.21
CA LEU A 258 -3.39 -7.02 -10.21
C LEU A 258 -3.04 -5.87 -9.25
N GLY A 259 -4.03 -5.33 -8.57
CA GLY A 259 -3.78 -4.32 -7.55
C GLY A 259 -4.85 -3.26 -7.44
N ASP A 260 -4.55 -2.27 -6.59
CA ASP A 260 -5.28 -1.03 -6.43
C ASP A 260 -4.70 0.05 -7.36
N PHE A 261 -5.43 0.34 -8.43
CA PHE A 261 -5.03 1.32 -9.45
C PHE A 261 -5.38 2.75 -9.05
N ASN A 262 -6.20 2.94 -8.03
CA ASN A 262 -6.68 4.25 -7.57
C ASN A 262 -7.27 5.13 -8.72
N SER A 263 -7.67 4.51 -9.83
CA SER A 263 -8.21 5.18 -11.02
C SER A 263 -9.68 4.79 -11.21
N ASN A 264 -10.56 5.77 -10.99
CA ASN A 264 -12.01 5.58 -11.09
C ASN A 264 -12.49 5.76 -12.54
N LEU A 265 -13.39 4.89 -12.99
CA LEU A 265 -14.03 4.97 -14.32
C LEU A 265 -14.75 6.30 -14.59
N HIS A 266 -15.24 6.97 -13.55
CA HIS A 266 -15.96 8.25 -13.65
C HIS A 266 -15.06 9.47 -13.57
N GLU A 267 -13.76 9.30 -13.42
CA GLU A 267 -12.79 10.38 -13.39
C GLU A 267 -12.52 10.87 -14.82
N GLU A 268 -12.51 12.18 -15.02
CA GLU A 268 -12.11 12.77 -16.30
C GLU A 268 -10.67 12.33 -16.65
N ASP A 269 -10.45 11.81 -17.86
CA ASP A 269 -9.18 11.23 -18.30
C ASP A 269 -8.69 10.06 -17.43
N ALA A 270 -9.61 9.23 -16.93
CA ALA A 270 -9.26 8.05 -16.12
C ALA A 270 -8.28 7.13 -16.86
N LYS A 271 -7.07 6.97 -16.31
CA LYS A 271 -6.01 6.20 -16.96
C LYS A 271 -6.29 4.70 -17.00
N ILE A 272 -7.22 4.21 -16.18
CA ILE A 272 -7.65 2.81 -16.22
C ILE A 272 -8.18 2.42 -17.62
N TYR A 273 -8.70 3.37 -18.41
CA TYR A 273 -9.12 3.12 -19.77
C TYR A 273 -7.97 2.72 -20.72
N LEU A 274 -6.70 3.02 -20.38
CA LEU A 274 -5.55 2.52 -21.12
C LEU A 274 -5.52 0.99 -21.13
N PHE A 275 -5.86 0.37 -20.00
CA PHE A 275 -5.90 -1.08 -19.83
C PHE A 275 -7.22 -1.68 -20.34
N LEU A 276 -8.34 -1.05 -20.04
CA LEU A 276 -9.68 -1.55 -20.38
C LEU A 276 -9.98 -1.50 -21.89
N ASN A 277 -9.40 -0.56 -22.62
CA ASN A 277 -9.59 -0.40 -24.06
C ASN A 277 -8.53 -1.14 -24.90
N ASP A 278 -7.54 -1.76 -24.28
CA ASP A 278 -6.59 -2.60 -25.00
C ASP A 278 -7.23 -3.97 -25.29
N GLU A 279 -7.51 -4.25 -26.56
CA GLU A 279 -8.13 -5.51 -27.01
C GLU A 279 -7.27 -6.75 -26.71
N ARG A 280 -5.98 -6.58 -26.41
CA ARG A 280 -5.04 -7.64 -26.03
C ARG A 280 -5.12 -7.99 -24.55
N LEU A 281 -5.87 -7.22 -23.75
CA LEU A 281 -6.05 -7.45 -22.32
C LEU A 281 -7.49 -7.88 -22.01
N VAL A 282 -7.63 -8.80 -21.10
CA VAL A 282 -8.88 -9.11 -20.43
C VAL A 282 -8.83 -8.55 -19.01
N SER A 283 -9.87 -7.82 -18.63
CA SER A 283 -10.09 -7.41 -17.27
C SER A 283 -11.08 -8.35 -16.59
N CYS A 284 -10.73 -8.89 -15.46
CA CYS A 284 -11.63 -9.69 -14.62
C CYS A 284 -12.82 -8.88 -14.07
N ALA A 285 -12.75 -7.59 -14.24
CA ALA A 285 -13.70 -6.67 -13.69
C ALA A 285 -14.81 -6.27 -14.64
N VAL A 286 -14.76 -6.66 -15.88
CA VAL A 286 -15.72 -6.28 -16.91
C VAL A 286 -16.34 -7.57 -17.47
N PHE A 287 -17.47 -7.99 -16.93
CA PHE A 287 -18.39 -8.83 -17.70
C PHE A 287 -18.74 -8.06 -18.99
N ARG A 288 -18.71 -8.73 -20.12
CA ARG A 288 -18.73 -8.17 -21.50
C ARG A 288 -19.76 -7.10 -21.81
N ASP A 289 -20.71 -6.80 -20.92
CA ASP A 289 -21.81 -5.87 -21.17
C ASP A 289 -21.91 -4.71 -20.16
N ALA A 290 -20.88 -4.46 -19.35
CA ALA A 290 -21.17 -3.73 -18.13
C ALA A 290 -20.15 -2.70 -17.66
N PHE A 291 -19.82 -1.71 -18.47
CA PHE A 291 -19.36 -0.43 -17.91
C PHE A 291 -20.41 0.24 -16.99
N THR A 292 -21.64 -0.27 -16.96
CA THR A 292 -22.75 0.25 -16.16
C THR A 292 -23.17 -0.65 -14.98
N SER A 293 -22.67 -1.89 -14.89
CA SER A 293 -23.10 -2.84 -13.86
C SER A 293 -21.95 -3.60 -13.16
N SER A 294 -20.71 -3.17 -13.37
CA SER A 294 -19.56 -3.77 -12.69
C SER A 294 -19.62 -3.46 -11.19
N PRO A 295 -19.61 -4.47 -10.29
CA PRO A 295 -19.65 -4.20 -8.87
C PRO A 295 -18.42 -3.41 -8.45
N ASN A 296 -18.65 -2.38 -7.66
CA ASN A 296 -17.59 -1.51 -7.13
C ASN A 296 -16.85 -2.19 -5.98
N SER A 297 -15.58 -1.83 -5.78
CA SER A 297 -14.75 -2.38 -4.72
C SER A 297 -14.59 -1.44 -3.52
N PHE A 298 -14.96 -0.15 -3.66
CA PHE A 298 -14.70 0.89 -2.67
C PHE A 298 -15.82 1.95 -2.63
N PRO A 299 -16.14 2.55 -1.46
CA PRO A 299 -15.85 2.02 -0.12
C PRO A 299 -16.83 0.89 0.24
N THR A 300 -16.46 0.03 1.18
CA THR A 300 -17.26 -1.19 1.48
C THR A 300 -18.63 -0.94 2.10
N ASP A 301 -18.84 0.20 2.77
CA ASP A 301 -20.14 0.57 3.36
C ASP A 301 -21.15 1.09 2.33
N ASN A 302 -20.67 1.68 1.22
CA ASN A 302 -21.50 2.16 0.12
C ASN A 302 -20.69 2.18 -1.19
N PRO A 303 -20.47 1.03 -1.83
CA PRO A 303 -19.57 0.91 -2.96
C PRO A 303 -20.02 1.72 -4.17
N ASP A 304 -19.31 2.81 -4.47
CA ASP A 304 -19.61 3.71 -5.60
C ASP A 304 -18.45 3.82 -6.60
N ARG A 305 -17.28 3.26 -6.28
CA ARG A 305 -16.07 3.32 -7.10
C ARG A 305 -15.43 1.94 -7.23
N ARG A 306 -14.70 1.79 -8.33
CA ARG A 306 -13.85 0.64 -8.56
C ARG A 306 -12.42 1.10 -8.69
N PHE A 307 -11.53 0.54 -7.86
CA PHE A 307 -10.10 0.80 -7.87
C PHE A 307 -9.27 -0.47 -8.06
N ASP A 308 -9.85 -1.62 -7.76
CA ASP A 308 -9.17 -2.91 -7.73
C ASP A 308 -9.47 -3.69 -9.01
N TYR A 309 -8.40 -4.10 -9.73
CA TYR A 309 -8.49 -4.76 -11.02
C TYR A 309 -7.50 -5.92 -11.12
N ILE A 310 -7.81 -6.88 -12.00
CA ILE A 310 -6.92 -7.94 -12.44
C ILE A 310 -6.96 -7.96 -13.96
N PHE A 311 -5.78 -7.87 -14.60
CA PHE A 311 -5.59 -7.90 -16.04
C PHE A 311 -4.65 -9.03 -16.44
N PHE A 312 -4.87 -9.61 -17.61
CA PHE A 312 -4.01 -10.63 -18.20
C PHE A 312 -4.21 -10.70 -19.71
N ASN A 313 -3.25 -11.34 -20.41
CA ASN A 313 -3.36 -11.64 -21.82
C ASN A 313 -4.23 -12.89 -22.03
N PRO A 314 -5.31 -12.82 -22.86
CA PRO A 314 -6.17 -13.95 -23.16
C PRO A 314 -5.49 -15.06 -23.99
N GLU A 315 -4.30 -14.83 -24.52
CA GLU A 315 -3.53 -15.89 -25.18
C GLU A 315 -2.95 -16.88 -24.16
N ASP A 316 -2.59 -16.41 -22.95
CA ASP A 316 -1.97 -17.19 -21.90
C ASP A 316 -2.96 -17.71 -20.84
N PHE A 317 -4.04 -16.97 -20.61
CA PHE A 317 -5.04 -17.32 -19.60
C PHE A 317 -6.46 -17.24 -20.17
N GLU A 318 -7.33 -18.11 -19.70
CA GLU A 318 -8.77 -18.06 -19.98
C GLU A 318 -9.52 -17.64 -18.70
N LEU A 319 -10.37 -16.63 -18.81
CA LEU A 319 -11.25 -16.24 -17.71
C LEU A 319 -12.41 -17.26 -17.58
N ILE A 320 -12.49 -17.90 -16.43
CA ILE A 320 -13.59 -18.81 -16.07
C ILE A 320 -14.67 -18.08 -15.29
N ASP A 321 -14.26 -17.31 -14.28
CA ASP A 321 -15.16 -16.52 -13.41
C ASP A 321 -14.44 -15.30 -12.84
N ALA A 322 -15.23 -14.27 -12.49
CA ALA A 322 -14.71 -13.08 -11.79
C ALA A 322 -15.79 -12.45 -10.92
N ARG A 323 -15.39 -11.96 -9.76
CA ARG A 323 -16.31 -11.30 -8.81
C ARG A 323 -15.60 -10.32 -7.89
N ILE A 324 -16.38 -9.47 -7.26
CA ILE A 324 -15.98 -8.72 -6.07
C ILE A 324 -16.45 -9.49 -4.83
N ALA A 325 -15.55 -9.77 -3.91
CA ALA A 325 -15.80 -10.59 -2.72
C ALA A 325 -16.44 -9.75 -1.60
N THR A 326 -17.71 -9.40 -1.75
CA THR A 326 -18.45 -8.54 -0.79
C THR A 326 -18.67 -9.21 0.57
N GLU A 327 -18.51 -10.53 0.68
CA GLU A 327 -18.56 -11.29 1.93
C GLU A 327 -17.48 -10.94 2.94
N PHE A 328 -16.41 -10.23 2.51
CA PHE A 328 -15.39 -9.69 3.44
C PHE A 328 -15.94 -8.59 4.35
N GLY A 329 -17.08 -7.98 3.98
CA GLY A 329 -17.71 -6.94 4.79
C GLY A 329 -16.80 -5.73 5.01
N ASP A 330 -16.76 -5.24 6.24
CA ASP A 330 -16.07 -4.01 6.65
C ASP A 330 -14.68 -4.24 7.27
N ILE A 331 -14.01 -5.35 6.91
CA ILE A 331 -12.63 -5.64 7.38
C ILE A 331 -11.63 -4.60 6.88
N SER A 332 -11.82 -4.12 5.64
CA SER A 332 -11.14 -3.02 4.99
C SER A 332 -12.17 -2.06 4.41
N ASP A 333 -11.74 -0.89 3.96
CA ASP A 333 -12.53 0.01 3.11
C ASP A 333 -12.59 -0.45 1.64
N HIS A 334 -11.83 -1.50 1.25
CA HIS A 334 -11.91 -2.16 -0.05
C HIS A 334 -12.46 -3.57 0.05
N PHE A 335 -13.18 -4.03 -1.00
CA PHE A 335 -13.47 -5.44 -1.23
C PHE A 335 -12.41 -6.08 -2.12
N PRO A 336 -12.05 -7.36 -1.90
CA PRO A 336 -11.17 -8.08 -2.82
C PRO A 336 -11.80 -8.22 -4.22
N CYS A 337 -10.98 -8.06 -5.26
CA CYS A 337 -11.31 -8.49 -6.61
C CYS A 337 -10.73 -9.89 -6.85
N VAL A 338 -11.53 -10.80 -7.37
CA VAL A 338 -11.20 -12.23 -7.50
C VAL A 338 -11.43 -12.69 -8.92
N ALA A 339 -10.53 -13.52 -9.44
CA ALA A 339 -10.67 -14.18 -10.73
C ALA A 339 -10.32 -15.65 -10.63
N THR A 340 -11.11 -16.48 -11.31
CA THR A 340 -10.76 -17.87 -11.62
C THR A 340 -10.26 -17.93 -13.05
N LEU A 341 -9.01 -18.32 -13.22
CA LEU A 341 -8.31 -18.36 -14.51
C LEU A 341 -7.90 -19.80 -14.83
N ARG A 342 -7.88 -20.15 -16.13
CA ARG A 342 -7.25 -21.36 -16.64
C ARG A 342 -5.97 -20.98 -17.39
N ILE A 343 -4.84 -21.56 -17.01
CA ILE A 343 -3.54 -21.45 -17.70
C ILE A 343 -3.63 -22.24 -19.01
N LYS A 344 -3.17 -21.65 -20.12
CA LYS A 344 -3.18 -22.24 -21.46
C LYS A 344 -1.83 -22.82 -21.87
#